data_f5322049d728e73a2a57c36e63ebce4e
#
_entry.id   f5322049d728e73a2a57c36e63ebce4e
#
_cell.length_a   1.000
_cell.length_b   1.000
_cell.length_c   1.000
_cell.angle_alpha   90.00
_cell.angle_beta   90.00
_cell.angle_gamma   90.00
#
_symmetry.space_group_name_H-M   'P 1'
#
loop_
_entity.id
_entity.type
_entity.pdbx_description
1 polymer ?
#
loop_
_entity_poly.entity_id
_entity_poly.type
_entity_poly.pdbx_seq_one_letter_code
_entity_poly.pdbx_strand_id
1 'polypeptide(L)'
;MTNFFQSPKSSWIWLVIRLYVGYQWMVAGWHKVVDGFDASGFLKGAIAKSVPAAEGAKPVVQSWWAAFLEGFALPNVGLFNFLIPWGEFLVGLALILGFATIFAATMGMVMNFAFLLSGTISSNPNYLILQFILISLGGAYAGYLGIDYYFRPIYRKALARILPGEGHAAAQKA
;
A
#
# COMPACT_ATOMS: atom_id res chain seq x y z
N MET A 1 -28.84 -3.85 -9.13
CA MET A 1 -28.44 -4.66 -7.95
C MET A 1 -27.29 -3.94 -7.29
N THR A 2 -27.48 -3.39 -6.09
CA THR A 2 -26.37 -2.82 -5.32
C THR A 2 -25.44 -3.96 -4.95
N ASN A 3 -24.19 -3.87 -5.38
CA ASN A 3 -23.19 -4.89 -5.10
C ASN A 3 -23.01 -4.97 -3.56
N PHE A 4 -23.24 -6.13 -2.95
CA PHE A 4 -23.15 -6.33 -1.51
C PHE A 4 -21.85 -5.74 -0.94
N PHE A 5 -20.74 -5.94 -1.63
CA PHE A 5 -19.43 -5.46 -1.21
C PHE A 5 -19.29 -3.93 -1.20
N GLN A 6 -20.16 -3.22 -1.92
CA GLN A 6 -20.20 -1.75 -1.96
C GLN A 6 -21.45 -1.22 -1.23
N SER A 7 -21.63 -1.68 0.00
CA SER A 7 -22.75 -1.29 0.86
C SER A 7 -22.28 -1.05 2.32
N PRO A 8 -23.04 -0.28 3.11
CA PRO A 8 -22.73 -0.11 4.54
C PRO A 8 -22.68 -1.44 5.32
N LYS A 9 -23.43 -2.46 4.87
CA LYS A 9 -23.47 -3.78 5.51
C LYS A 9 -22.14 -4.54 5.40
N SER A 10 -21.39 -4.34 4.33
CA SER A 10 -20.07 -4.98 4.13
C SER A 10 -18.93 -4.25 4.82
N SER A 11 -19.15 -3.06 5.37
CA SER A 11 -18.10 -2.22 5.95
C SER A 11 -17.37 -2.89 7.11
N TRP A 12 -18.00 -3.84 7.81
CA TRP A 12 -17.34 -4.64 8.84
C TRP A 12 -16.25 -5.57 8.29
N ILE A 13 -16.46 -6.12 7.10
CA ILE A 13 -15.46 -6.95 6.42
C ILE A 13 -14.22 -6.10 6.13
N TRP A 14 -14.44 -4.91 5.60
CA TRP A 14 -13.37 -3.96 5.28
C TRP A 14 -12.65 -3.46 6.52
N LEU A 15 -13.38 -3.25 7.62
CA LEU A 15 -12.78 -2.90 8.90
C LEU A 15 -11.80 -3.98 9.36
N VAL A 16 -12.22 -5.26 9.35
CA VAL A 16 -11.37 -6.37 9.80
C VAL A 16 -10.10 -6.49 8.94
N ILE A 17 -10.24 -6.47 7.61
CA ILE A 17 -9.10 -6.53 6.69
C ILE A 17 -8.16 -5.35 6.92
N ARG A 18 -8.71 -4.15 7.06
CA ARG A 18 -7.97 -2.92 7.28
C ARG A 18 -7.20 -2.93 8.59
N LEU A 19 -7.85 -3.37 9.69
CA LEU A 19 -7.20 -3.48 11.00
C LEU A 19 -6.07 -4.51 10.98
N TYR A 20 -6.27 -5.66 10.34
CA TYR A 20 -5.25 -6.69 10.22
C TYR A 20 -4.04 -6.18 9.41
N VAL A 21 -4.27 -5.71 8.20
CA VAL A 21 -3.18 -5.21 7.33
C VAL A 21 -2.51 -3.98 7.95
N GLY A 22 -3.31 -3.06 8.51
CA GLY A 22 -2.81 -1.85 9.14
C GLY A 22 -1.93 -2.14 10.36
N TYR A 23 -2.34 -3.09 11.21
CA TYR A 23 -1.53 -3.51 12.36
C TYR A 23 -0.15 -4.05 11.93
N GLN A 24 -0.13 -4.92 10.92
CA GLN A 24 1.11 -5.51 10.43
C GLN A 24 2.07 -4.45 9.86
N TRP A 25 1.55 -3.51 9.07
CA TRP A 25 2.33 -2.39 8.55
C TRP A 25 2.84 -1.46 9.66
N MET A 26 1.97 -1.10 10.61
CA MET A 26 2.32 -0.21 11.69
C MET A 26 3.42 -0.79 12.59
N VAL A 27 3.30 -2.08 12.94
CA VAL A 27 4.30 -2.76 13.77
C VAL A 27 5.63 -2.89 13.04
N ALA A 28 5.62 -3.28 11.76
CA ALA A 28 6.84 -3.40 10.95
C ALA A 28 7.56 -2.06 10.82
N GLY A 29 6.81 -0.97 10.56
CA GLY A 29 7.37 0.38 10.48
C GLY A 29 7.88 0.86 11.83
N TRP A 30 7.12 0.65 12.91
CA TRP A 30 7.50 1.07 14.26
C TRP A 30 8.81 0.44 14.72
N HIS A 31 8.98 -0.86 14.56
CA HIS A 31 10.24 -1.53 14.89
C HIS A 31 11.43 -0.92 14.14
N LYS A 32 11.26 -0.65 12.84
CA LYS A 32 12.32 0.00 12.05
C LYS A 32 12.63 1.43 12.51
N VAL A 33 11.63 2.18 13.00
CA VAL A 33 11.82 3.54 13.52
C VAL A 33 12.58 3.52 14.86
N VAL A 34 12.23 2.58 15.75
CA VAL A 34 12.78 2.54 17.14
C VAL A 34 14.12 1.83 17.18
N ASP A 35 14.24 0.68 16.50
CA ASP A 35 15.43 -0.17 16.56
C ASP A 35 16.53 0.33 15.60
N GLY A 36 16.21 1.30 14.75
CA GLY A 36 17.05 1.77 13.65
C GLY A 36 16.91 0.88 12.41
N PHE A 37 16.99 1.50 11.23
CA PHE A 37 16.87 0.81 9.96
C PHE A 37 17.92 1.32 8.97
N ASP A 38 18.65 0.40 8.36
CA ASP A 38 19.55 0.67 7.25
C ASP A 38 19.18 -0.20 6.04
N ALA A 39 18.72 0.46 4.98
CA ALA A 39 18.33 -0.18 3.73
C ALA A 39 19.52 -0.70 2.91
N SER A 40 20.76 -0.28 3.21
CA SER A 40 21.93 -0.57 2.37
C SER A 40 22.16 -2.07 2.18
N GLY A 41 22.04 -2.85 3.26
CA GLY A 41 22.16 -4.31 3.21
C GLY A 41 21.08 -4.97 2.34
N PHE A 42 19.84 -4.52 2.50
CA PHE A 42 18.70 -4.99 1.72
C PHE A 42 18.87 -4.67 0.21
N LEU A 43 19.25 -3.43 -0.11
CA LEU A 43 19.44 -2.99 -1.49
C LEU A 43 20.58 -3.75 -2.19
N LYS A 44 21.74 -3.89 -1.53
CA LYS A 44 22.87 -4.68 -2.04
C LYS A 44 22.50 -6.14 -2.25
N GLY A 45 21.77 -6.75 -1.30
CA GLY A 45 21.28 -8.10 -1.42
C GLY A 45 20.28 -8.29 -2.56
N ALA A 46 19.41 -7.32 -2.83
CA ALA A 46 18.50 -7.35 -3.97
C ALA A 46 19.26 -7.23 -5.31
N ILE A 47 20.24 -6.31 -5.40
CA ILE A 47 21.10 -6.15 -6.59
C ILE A 47 21.85 -7.45 -6.87
N ALA A 48 22.45 -8.10 -5.87
CA ALA A 48 23.17 -9.36 -6.04
C ALA A 48 22.26 -10.47 -6.60
N LYS A 49 20.98 -10.49 -6.31
CA LYS A 49 20.00 -11.46 -6.84
C LYS A 49 19.66 -11.25 -8.33
N SER A 50 20.16 -10.18 -8.96
CA SER A 50 20.03 -9.96 -10.41
C SER A 50 21.01 -10.80 -11.23
N VAL A 51 22.03 -11.37 -10.57
CA VAL A 51 22.97 -12.31 -11.18
C VAL A 51 22.41 -13.74 -10.97
N PRO A 52 22.38 -14.58 -12.02
CA PRO A 52 21.98 -15.98 -11.87
C PRO A 52 22.85 -16.72 -10.84
N ALA A 53 22.23 -17.50 -9.97
CA ALA A 53 22.93 -18.26 -8.93
C ALA A 53 23.75 -19.45 -9.48
N ALA A 54 23.41 -19.93 -10.70
CA ALA A 54 24.11 -21.01 -11.40
C ALA A 54 23.95 -20.83 -12.91
N GLU A 55 24.82 -21.52 -13.67
CA GLU A 55 24.73 -21.56 -15.14
C GLU A 55 23.36 -22.08 -15.60
N GLY A 56 22.69 -21.33 -16.48
CA GLY A 56 21.34 -21.63 -16.96
C GLY A 56 20.19 -21.25 -16.02
N ALA A 57 20.46 -20.82 -14.80
CA ALA A 57 19.42 -20.30 -13.89
C ALA A 57 18.95 -18.90 -14.33
N LYS A 58 17.68 -18.58 -13.99
CA LYS A 58 17.17 -17.22 -14.18
C LYS A 58 17.45 -16.38 -12.93
N PRO A 59 17.74 -15.08 -13.09
CA PRO A 59 17.89 -14.18 -11.95
C PRO A 59 16.56 -14.02 -11.20
N VAL A 60 16.62 -13.90 -9.88
CA VAL A 60 15.45 -13.65 -9.02
C VAL A 60 14.96 -12.20 -9.17
N VAL A 61 15.90 -11.27 -9.28
CA VAL A 61 15.63 -9.83 -9.46
C VAL A 61 15.88 -9.47 -10.91
N GLN A 62 14.95 -8.77 -11.53
CA GLN A 62 15.05 -8.36 -12.92
C GLN A 62 16.12 -7.26 -13.09
N SER A 63 16.82 -7.26 -14.21
CA SER A 63 17.94 -6.36 -14.48
C SER A 63 17.56 -4.86 -14.45
N TRP A 64 16.40 -4.50 -14.98
CA TRP A 64 15.92 -3.12 -14.94
C TRP A 64 15.66 -2.61 -13.51
N TRP A 65 15.15 -3.50 -12.63
CA TRP A 65 14.92 -3.16 -11.23
C TRP A 65 16.26 -3.05 -10.48
N ALA A 66 17.18 -3.98 -10.71
CA ALA A 66 18.53 -3.91 -10.14
C ALA A 66 19.27 -2.63 -10.57
N ALA A 67 19.16 -2.22 -11.84
CA ALA A 67 19.74 -0.96 -12.32
C ALA A 67 19.14 0.27 -11.62
N PHE A 68 17.83 0.28 -11.35
CA PHE A 68 17.19 1.31 -10.53
C PHE A 68 17.72 1.31 -9.09
N LEU A 69 17.84 0.14 -8.48
CA LEU A 69 18.34 0.01 -7.12
C LEU A 69 19.80 0.48 -7.00
N GLU A 70 20.65 0.12 -7.97
CA GLU A 70 22.06 0.49 -7.99
C GLU A 70 22.28 1.94 -8.34
N GLY A 71 21.58 2.44 -9.37
CA GLY A 71 21.78 3.79 -9.91
C GLY A 71 21.07 4.89 -9.12
N PHE A 72 19.96 4.55 -8.42
CA PHE A 72 19.17 5.54 -7.70
C PHE A 72 19.02 5.24 -6.22
N ALA A 73 18.55 4.04 -5.85
CA ALA A 73 18.18 3.77 -4.47
C ALA A 73 19.40 3.69 -3.54
N LEU A 74 20.44 2.99 -3.94
CA LEU A 74 21.64 2.79 -3.14
C LEU A 74 22.45 4.09 -2.92
N PRO A 75 22.68 4.94 -3.92
CA PRO A 75 23.30 6.26 -3.70
C PRO A 75 22.47 7.18 -2.78
N ASN A 76 21.15 7.01 -2.76
CA ASN A 76 20.23 7.79 -1.95
C ASN A 76 19.70 6.99 -0.74
N VAL A 77 20.50 6.08 -0.19
CA VAL A 77 20.06 5.17 0.91
C VAL A 77 19.50 5.91 2.12
N GLY A 78 20.02 7.08 2.45
CA GLY A 78 19.49 7.92 3.54
C GLY A 78 18.02 8.32 3.35
N LEU A 79 17.58 8.57 2.10
CA LEU A 79 16.18 8.81 1.78
C LEU A 79 15.34 7.56 2.07
N PHE A 80 15.82 6.38 1.70
CA PHE A 80 15.11 5.12 1.92
C PHE A 80 15.10 4.69 3.38
N ASN A 81 16.15 5.03 4.14
CA ASN A 81 16.21 4.82 5.59
C ASN A 81 15.13 5.61 6.34
N PHE A 82 14.72 6.74 5.80
CA PHE A 82 13.59 7.51 6.32
C PHE A 82 12.25 7.06 5.72
N LEU A 83 12.18 6.94 4.40
CA LEU A 83 10.93 6.73 3.66
C LEU A 83 10.29 5.37 3.98
N ILE A 84 11.08 4.29 4.11
CA ILE A 84 10.56 2.95 4.33
C ILE A 84 9.95 2.83 5.73
N PRO A 85 10.67 3.10 6.84
CA PRO A 85 10.11 2.97 8.19
C PRO A 85 8.87 3.84 8.41
N TRP A 86 8.96 5.11 8.06
CA TRP A 86 7.85 6.04 8.23
C TRP A 86 6.70 5.77 7.26
N GLY A 87 6.99 5.36 6.02
CA GLY A 87 5.97 4.95 5.06
C GLY A 87 5.17 3.76 5.56
N GLU A 88 5.84 2.72 6.05
CA GLU A 88 5.19 1.53 6.64
C GLU A 88 4.34 1.92 7.86
N PHE A 89 4.89 2.70 8.78
CA PHE A 89 4.18 3.14 9.98
C PHE A 89 2.94 3.97 9.64
N LEU A 90 3.08 4.97 8.77
CA LEU A 90 1.98 5.85 8.39
C LEU A 90 0.90 5.13 7.58
N VAL A 91 1.28 4.23 6.67
CA VAL A 91 0.33 3.35 5.95
C VAL A 91 -0.47 2.52 6.96
N GLY A 92 0.22 1.89 7.91
CA GLY A 92 -0.43 1.10 8.95
C GLY A 92 -1.38 1.93 9.81
N LEU A 93 -0.94 3.07 10.30
CA LEU A 93 -1.73 3.99 11.11
C LEU A 93 -2.97 4.50 10.34
N ALA A 94 -2.79 4.92 9.10
CA ALA A 94 -3.87 5.39 8.25
C ALA A 94 -4.93 4.30 7.98
N LEU A 95 -4.49 3.06 7.74
CA LEU A 95 -5.39 1.91 7.59
C LEU A 95 -6.16 1.61 8.88
N ILE A 96 -5.54 1.65 10.05
CA ILE A 96 -6.20 1.42 11.33
C ILE A 96 -7.26 2.48 11.57
N LEU A 97 -6.91 3.75 11.43
CA LEU A 97 -7.81 4.87 11.64
C LEU A 97 -8.90 4.97 10.57
N GLY A 98 -8.70 4.36 9.41
CA GLY A 98 -9.54 4.53 8.23
C GLY A 98 -9.48 5.94 7.69
N PHE A 99 -8.29 6.50 7.63
CA PHE A 99 -8.01 7.81 7.06
C PHE A 99 -7.33 7.64 5.70
N ALA A 100 -7.88 8.30 4.69
CA ALA A 100 -7.41 8.17 3.31
C ALA A 100 -7.15 6.69 2.91
N THR A 101 -8.08 5.81 3.29
CA THR A 101 -7.92 4.34 3.27
C THR A 101 -7.44 3.81 1.92
N ILE A 102 -8.03 4.28 0.82
CA ILE A 102 -7.66 3.83 -0.53
C ILE A 102 -6.24 4.28 -0.88
N PHE A 103 -5.88 5.52 -0.54
CA PHE A 103 -4.53 6.02 -0.76
C PHE A 103 -3.50 5.23 0.07
N ALA A 104 -3.78 5.02 1.36
CA ALA A 104 -2.90 4.24 2.23
C ALA A 104 -2.72 2.79 1.73
N ALA A 105 -3.83 2.13 1.34
CA ALA A 105 -3.76 0.79 0.76
C ALA A 105 -2.95 0.76 -0.54
N THR A 106 -3.09 1.78 -1.41
CA THR A 106 -2.32 1.89 -2.64
C THR A 106 -0.83 2.08 -2.37
N MET A 107 -0.46 2.94 -1.41
CA MET A 107 0.94 3.13 -1.03
C MET A 107 1.55 1.85 -0.45
N GLY A 108 0.81 1.14 0.40
CA GLY A 108 1.22 -0.17 0.89
C GLY A 108 1.40 -1.20 -0.23
N MET A 109 0.53 -1.20 -1.26
CA MET A 109 0.71 -2.04 -2.45
C MET A 109 2.00 -1.70 -3.21
N VAL A 110 2.29 -0.41 -3.42
CA VAL A 110 3.52 0.03 -4.09
C VAL A 110 4.75 -0.46 -3.31
N MET A 111 4.75 -0.35 -1.98
CA MET A 111 5.85 -0.86 -1.15
C MET A 111 5.95 -2.38 -1.23
N ASN A 112 4.83 -3.12 -1.18
CA ASN A 112 4.83 -4.58 -1.36
C ASN A 112 5.39 -4.98 -2.73
N PHE A 113 5.03 -4.29 -3.81
CA PHE A 113 5.59 -4.54 -5.13
C PHE A 113 7.11 -4.29 -5.15
N ALA A 114 7.59 -3.20 -4.56
CA ALA A 114 9.02 -2.93 -4.48
C ALA A 114 9.77 -4.03 -3.73
N PHE A 115 9.23 -4.54 -2.62
CA PHE A 115 9.83 -5.66 -1.89
C PHE A 115 9.82 -6.98 -2.69
N LEU A 116 8.71 -7.29 -3.39
CA LEU A 116 8.62 -8.46 -4.25
C LEU A 116 9.60 -8.39 -5.43
N LEU A 117 9.69 -7.24 -6.10
CA LEU A 117 10.66 -7.00 -7.18
C LEU A 117 12.10 -7.12 -6.70
N SER A 118 12.35 -6.85 -5.41
CA SER A 118 13.65 -7.02 -4.75
C SER A 118 13.91 -8.46 -4.28
N GLY A 119 13.06 -9.40 -4.66
CA GLY A 119 13.21 -10.82 -4.32
C GLY A 119 12.92 -11.14 -2.86
N THR A 120 12.05 -10.35 -2.20
CA THR A 120 11.59 -10.58 -0.82
C THR A 120 10.14 -11.01 -0.82
N ILE A 121 9.90 -12.32 -0.70
CA ILE A 121 8.54 -12.89 -0.73
C ILE A 121 7.86 -12.68 0.62
N SER A 122 8.32 -13.34 1.69
CA SER A 122 7.74 -13.25 3.04
C SER A 122 6.20 -13.20 3.03
N SER A 123 5.59 -12.29 3.79
CA SER A 123 4.14 -12.03 3.84
C SER A 123 3.64 -11.02 2.79
N ASN A 124 4.53 -10.41 2.00
CA ASN A 124 4.20 -9.36 1.04
C ASN A 124 3.09 -9.74 0.04
N PRO A 125 3.06 -10.97 -0.54
CA PRO A 125 1.98 -11.36 -1.44
C PRO A 125 0.60 -11.35 -0.76
N ASN A 126 0.52 -11.78 0.50
CA ASN A 126 -0.74 -11.82 1.25
C ASN A 126 -1.28 -10.41 1.48
N TYR A 127 -0.42 -9.48 1.90
CA TYR A 127 -0.83 -8.09 2.11
C TYR A 127 -1.20 -7.40 0.81
N LEU A 128 -0.49 -7.69 -0.27
CA LEU A 128 -0.80 -7.17 -1.60
C LEU A 128 -2.20 -7.60 -2.05
N ILE A 129 -2.55 -8.88 -1.90
CA ILE A 129 -3.88 -9.40 -2.23
C ILE A 129 -4.95 -8.72 -1.37
N LEU A 130 -4.76 -8.63 -0.06
CA LEU A 130 -5.72 -8.00 0.84
C LEU A 130 -5.92 -6.51 0.54
N GLN A 131 -4.85 -5.79 0.23
CA GLN A 131 -4.92 -4.38 -0.17
C GLN A 131 -5.62 -4.22 -1.53
N PHE A 132 -5.34 -5.11 -2.49
CA PHE A 132 -6.03 -5.12 -3.78
C PHE A 132 -7.54 -5.35 -3.62
N ILE A 133 -7.93 -6.31 -2.78
CA ILE A 133 -9.34 -6.59 -2.44
C ILE A 133 -9.98 -5.37 -1.77
N LEU A 134 -9.28 -4.74 -0.83
CA LEU A 134 -9.75 -3.55 -0.13
C LEU A 134 -10.02 -2.38 -1.09
N ILE A 135 -9.15 -2.18 -2.06
CA ILE A 135 -9.28 -1.12 -3.07
C ILE A 135 -10.39 -1.45 -4.07
N SER A 136 -10.37 -2.65 -4.65
CA SER A 136 -11.23 -3.02 -5.79
C SER A 136 -12.66 -3.30 -5.37
N LEU A 137 -12.87 -4.05 -4.28
CA LEU A 137 -14.20 -4.43 -3.80
C LEU A 137 -14.73 -3.49 -2.74
N GLY A 138 -13.90 -3.03 -1.81
CA GLY A 138 -14.27 -2.12 -0.73
C GLY A 138 -14.57 -0.70 -1.23
N GLY A 139 -13.70 -0.18 -2.11
CA GLY A 139 -13.85 1.14 -2.69
C GLY A 139 -14.16 2.20 -1.63
N ALA A 140 -15.18 3.03 -1.88
CA ALA A 140 -15.61 4.08 -0.94
C ALA A 140 -16.10 3.53 0.43
N TYR A 141 -16.41 2.25 0.55
CA TYR A 141 -16.84 1.64 1.81
C TYR A 141 -15.68 1.03 2.61
N ALA A 142 -14.48 0.96 2.03
CA ALA A 142 -13.28 0.51 2.74
C ALA A 142 -12.98 1.35 3.99
N GLY A 143 -13.18 2.67 3.93
CA GLY A 143 -13.02 3.61 5.05
C GLY A 143 -14.32 3.99 5.77
N TYR A 144 -15.45 3.31 5.48
CA TYR A 144 -16.76 3.70 6.01
C TYR A 144 -16.84 3.68 7.53
N LEU A 145 -16.26 2.67 8.19
CA LEU A 145 -16.12 2.60 9.64
C LEU A 145 -14.75 3.18 10.07
N GLY A 146 -14.52 4.45 9.73
CA GLY A 146 -13.28 5.16 10.03
C GLY A 146 -13.42 6.67 9.81
N ILE A 147 -12.29 7.36 9.84
CA ILE A 147 -12.22 8.82 9.66
C ILE A 147 -12.73 9.24 8.29
N ASP A 148 -12.54 8.42 7.24
CA ASP A 148 -13.01 8.69 5.88
C ASP A 148 -14.53 8.94 5.81
N TYR A 149 -15.30 8.38 6.73
CA TYR A 149 -16.73 8.63 6.81
C TYR A 149 -17.06 10.11 6.94
N TYR A 150 -16.35 10.82 7.79
CA TYR A 150 -16.54 12.24 8.04
C TYR A 150 -16.06 13.13 6.88
N PHE A 151 -15.06 12.66 6.11
CA PHE A 151 -14.52 13.38 4.96
C PHE A 151 -15.27 13.11 3.64
N ARG A 152 -16.14 12.10 3.59
CA ARG A 152 -16.93 11.75 2.39
C ARG A 152 -17.65 12.95 1.75
N PRO A 153 -18.35 13.82 2.47
CA PRO A 153 -19.04 14.96 1.86
C PRO A 153 -18.06 15.97 1.22
N ILE A 154 -16.86 16.08 1.77
CA ILE A 154 -15.81 16.98 1.24
C ILE A 154 -15.29 16.41 -0.08
N TYR A 155 -14.93 15.11 -0.11
CA TYR A 155 -14.46 14.44 -1.34
C TYR A 155 -15.51 14.47 -2.45
N ARG A 156 -16.79 14.24 -2.12
CA ARG A 156 -17.87 14.29 -3.11
C ARG A 156 -18.03 15.71 -3.70
N LYS A 157 -17.94 16.76 -2.88
CA LYS A 157 -17.98 18.14 -3.35
C LYS A 157 -16.78 18.49 -4.23
N ALA A 158 -15.58 18.05 -3.85
CA ALA A 158 -14.37 18.28 -4.65
C ALA A 158 -14.46 17.56 -6.00
N LEU A 159 -14.88 16.29 -6.01
CA LEU A 159 -15.02 15.49 -7.25
C LEU A 159 -16.08 16.10 -8.19
N ALA A 160 -17.21 16.55 -7.65
CA ALA A 160 -18.26 17.20 -8.44
C ALA A 160 -17.82 18.54 -9.08
N ARG A 161 -16.81 19.19 -8.53
CA ARG A 161 -16.21 20.40 -9.14
C ARG A 161 -15.24 20.06 -10.27
N ILE A 162 -14.53 18.92 -10.17
CA ILE A 162 -13.53 18.49 -11.14
C ILE A 162 -14.20 17.76 -12.31
N LEU A 163 -15.28 16.99 -12.06
CA LEU A 163 -16.03 16.20 -13.01
C LEU A 163 -17.50 16.63 -13.07
N PRO A 164 -17.81 17.79 -13.64
CA PRO A 164 -19.16 18.36 -13.60
C PRO A 164 -20.23 17.50 -14.31
N GLY A 165 -19.84 16.53 -15.15
CA GLY A 165 -20.78 15.62 -15.86
C GLY A 165 -21.27 14.42 -15.06
N GLU A 166 -20.54 13.97 -14.04
CA GLU A 166 -20.91 12.76 -13.28
C GLU A 166 -21.61 13.07 -11.93
N GLY A 167 -21.56 14.33 -11.49
CA GLY A 167 -22.16 14.76 -10.23
C GLY A 167 -23.68 14.59 -10.17
N HIS A 168 -24.38 14.65 -11.28
CA HIS A 168 -25.85 14.53 -11.32
C HIS A 168 -26.31 13.07 -11.23
N ALA A 169 -25.56 12.11 -11.76
CA ALA A 169 -25.90 10.68 -11.70
C ALA A 169 -25.69 10.08 -10.31
N ALA A 170 -24.73 10.61 -9.55
CA ALA A 170 -24.45 10.17 -8.17
C ALA A 170 -25.42 10.76 -7.13
N ALA A 171 -25.99 11.95 -7.39
CA ALA A 171 -26.95 12.59 -6.51
C ALA A 171 -28.37 11.99 -6.60
N GLN A 172 -28.71 11.33 -7.74
CA GLN A 172 -30.02 10.66 -7.90
C GLN A 172 -30.05 9.22 -7.34
N LYS A 173 -28.92 8.66 -6.92
CA LYS A 173 -28.83 7.28 -6.36
C LYS A 173 -28.55 7.25 -4.86
N ALA A 174 -28.63 8.35 -4.18
CA ALA A 174 -28.50 8.49 -2.72
C ALA A 174 -29.83 8.82 -2.08
#